data_9099fe2aae66ed086b11b757ec147795
#
_entry.id   9099fe2aae66ed086b11b757ec147795
#
_cell.length_a   1.000
_cell.length_b   1.000
_cell.length_c   1.000
_cell.angle_alpha   90.00
_cell.angle_beta   90.00
_cell.angle_gamma   90.00
#
_symmetry.space_group_name_H-M   'P 1'
#
loop_
_entity.id
_entity.type
_entity.pdbx_description
1 polymer ?
#
loop_
_entity_poly.entity_id
_entity_poly.type
_entity_poly.pdbx_seq_one_letter_code
_entity_poly.pdbx_strand_id
1 'polypeptide(L)'
;MKVYRTDEIRNVVLLGHGGSGKTSLTEAMLYVSGAANRMGKISEANTVSDFDKEEQKRGFSISTSVVPIEWEKAKINILDTPGYFDFVGEVEEAVSAADAAVIVVSGKAGVQVGTEKAWELCDKYNLPRMVYVTEMDVDDASFRQVVEDLTARYGKKIAPHFQPIRENEKLVGYINVIKNAGRRYTDIGQREECEIPDYCLPNLQILRDSLMEAVAETSEEFMERYFNGEEFSEVMDGDIVPVAMGSNIQAQGVANLLSDIVRFFPSPDKRKCVGLNRTTNDMFEANYDFAKAKSAYVFKTMVDPFIGKYSFVKVCSGVLKGDDVLYNAGADAEEKPGKLYTMCGNKPTEVTELFAGDIGAIAKLASTKTGDTLSTKNTQILYQKTDYSSPYTYMRYVVKNKGDEDKVSQALAKMMAEDVTLKAVNDSENRQSLLYGMGDQHLEIA
;
A
#
# COMPACT_ATOMS: atom_id res chain seq x y z
N MET A 1 -22.61 3.79 -2.22
CA MET A 1 -21.47 2.86 -2.38
C MET A 1 -21.92 1.48 -1.90
N LYS A 2 -21.48 0.43 -2.55
CA LYS A 2 -21.74 -0.95 -2.11
C LYS A 2 -21.07 -1.18 -0.76
N VAL A 3 -21.76 -1.85 0.16
CA VAL A 3 -21.17 -2.29 1.43
C VAL A 3 -20.44 -3.59 1.16
N TYR A 4 -19.18 -3.66 1.60
CA TYR A 4 -18.35 -4.84 1.51
C TYR A 4 -18.24 -5.49 2.90
N ARG A 5 -18.30 -6.81 2.93
CA ARG A 5 -18.00 -7.59 4.13
C ARG A 5 -16.49 -7.61 4.33
N THR A 6 -16.04 -7.88 5.55
CA THR A 6 -14.60 -7.91 5.86
C THR A 6 -13.83 -8.91 4.99
N ASP A 7 -14.42 -10.07 4.68
CA ASP A 7 -13.84 -11.11 3.82
C ASP A 7 -13.73 -10.68 2.33
N GLU A 8 -14.49 -9.65 1.93
CA GLU A 8 -14.46 -9.07 0.57
C GLU A 8 -13.48 -7.88 0.45
N ILE A 9 -12.74 -7.52 1.51
CA ILE A 9 -11.81 -6.38 1.52
C ILE A 9 -10.36 -6.88 1.39
N ARG A 10 -9.53 -6.08 0.70
CA ARG A 10 -8.06 -6.25 0.65
C ARG A 10 -7.42 -4.89 0.84
N ASN A 11 -6.61 -4.72 1.87
CA ASN A 11 -5.82 -3.50 2.11
C ASN A 11 -4.37 -3.78 1.72
N VAL A 12 -3.95 -3.23 0.60
CA VAL A 12 -2.70 -3.59 -0.07
C VAL A 12 -1.80 -2.38 -0.22
N VAL A 13 -0.60 -2.44 0.34
CA VAL A 13 0.41 -1.41 0.15
C VAL A 13 1.32 -1.77 -1.04
N LEU A 14 1.61 -0.78 -1.89
CA LEU A 14 2.62 -0.89 -2.94
C LEU A 14 3.96 -0.39 -2.39
N LEU A 15 4.94 -1.28 -2.34
CA LEU A 15 6.29 -1.00 -1.88
C LEU A 15 7.30 -1.16 -3.03
N GLY A 16 8.46 -0.55 -2.92
CA GLY A 16 9.54 -0.70 -3.91
C GLY A 16 10.34 0.57 -4.11
N HIS A 17 11.41 0.47 -4.90
CA HIS A 17 12.34 1.56 -5.15
C HIS A 17 11.69 2.75 -5.88
N GLY A 18 12.27 3.94 -5.76
CA GLY A 18 11.89 5.10 -6.57
C GLY A 18 12.03 4.78 -8.06
N GLY A 19 11.00 5.05 -8.86
CA GLY A 19 11.01 4.72 -10.29
C GLY A 19 10.65 3.28 -10.66
N SER A 20 10.35 2.39 -9.72
CA SER A 20 9.92 1.02 -10.02
C SER A 20 8.52 0.90 -10.66
N GLY A 21 7.79 2.01 -10.78
CA GLY A 21 6.49 2.06 -11.46
C GLY A 21 5.26 1.85 -10.57
N LYS A 22 5.35 2.08 -9.25
CA LYS A 22 4.21 1.95 -8.30
C LYS A 22 3.00 2.79 -8.72
N THR A 23 3.18 4.08 -8.88
CA THR A 23 2.12 5.01 -9.29
C THR A 23 1.58 4.70 -10.69
N SER A 24 2.44 4.34 -11.64
CA SER A 24 2.00 3.88 -12.97
C SER A 24 1.20 2.57 -12.88
N LEU A 25 1.52 1.70 -11.93
CA LEU A 25 0.76 0.48 -11.66
C LEU A 25 -0.62 0.81 -11.08
N THR A 26 -0.68 1.75 -10.14
CA THR A 26 -1.95 2.24 -9.55
C THR A 26 -2.87 2.80 -10.64
N GLU A 27 -2.34 3.61 -11.56
CA GLU A 27 -3.10 4.14 -12.70
C GLU A 27 -3.60 3.04 -13.65
N ALA A 28 -2.76 2.05 -13.93
CA ALA A 28 -3.14 0.91 -14.74
C ALA A 28 -4.24 0.05 -14.06
N MET A 29 -4.16 -0.15 -12.74
CA MET A 29 -5.20 -0.83 -11.95
C MET A 29 -6.53 -0.09 -11.99
N LEU A 30 -6.53 1.24 -11.81
CA LEU A 30 -7.73 2.09 -11.93
C LEU A 30 -8.36 1.99 -13.32
N TYR A 31 -7.55 1.97 -14.36
CA TYR A 31 -8.03 1.90 -15.73
C TYR A 31 -8.60 0.52 -16.08
N VAL A 32 -7.89 -0.55 -15.76
CA VAL A 32 -8.31 -1.94 -16.03
C VAL A 32 -9.57 -2.32 -15.25
N SER A 33 -9.72 -1.82 -14.04
CA SER A 33 -10.92 -2.05 -13.22
C SER A 33 -12.14 -1.23 -13.66
N GLY A 34 -11.94 -0.25 -14.55
CA GLY A 34 -12.99 0.69 -14.97
C GLY A 34 -13.29 1.78 -13.95
N ALA A 35 -12.49 1.89 -12.87
CA ALA A 35 -12.61 2.98 -11.89
C ALA A 35 -12.18 4.33 -12.47
N ALA A 36 -11.35 4.33 -13.50
CA ALA A 36 -10.97 5.51 -14.27
C ALA A 36 -11.21 5.31 -15.78
N ASN A 37 -11.69 6.35 -16.46
CA ASN A 37 -11.94 6.32 -17.90
C ASN A 37 -10.67 6.47 -18.75
N ARG A 38 -9.58 6.86 -18.13
CA ARG A 38 -8.26 7.01 -18.76
C ARG A 38 -7.18 6.63 -17.76
N MET A 39 -6.06 6.18 -18.25
CA MET A 39 -4.86 5.94 -17.46
C MET A 39 -4.06 7.24 -17.36
N GLY A 40 -3.81 7.73 -16.15
CA GLY A 40 -2.97 8.90 -15.93
C GLY A 40 -1.50 8.59 -16.20
N LYS A 41 -0.70 9.63 -16.40
CA LYS A 41 0.74 9.53 -16.62
C LYS A 41 1.48 10.54 -15.78
N ILE A 42 2.56 10.11 -15.16
CA ILE A 42 3.42 10.97 -14.33
C ILE A 42 3.97 12.14 -15.19
N SER A 43 4.41 11.84 -16.42
CA SER A 43 4.92 12.87 -17.36
C SER A 43 3.90 13.92 -17.80
N GLU A 44 2.61 13.62 -17.66
CA GLU A 44 1.51 14.54 -17.98
C GLU A 44 0.94 15.21 -16.71
N ALA A 45 1.51 14.92 -15.51
CA ALA A 45 1.08 15.44 -14.22
C ALA A 45 -0.44 15.27 -13.97
N ASN A 46 -1.00 14.11 -14.34
CA ASN A 46 -2.44 13.87 -14.34
C ASN A 46 -2.85 12.53 -13.69
N THR A 47 -1.95 11.93 -12.90
CA THR A 47 -2.23 10.73 -12.12
C THR A 47 -3.18 11.03 -10.96
N VAL A 48 -3.88 10.01 -10.49
CA VAL A 48 -4.79 10.10 -9.34
C VAL A 48 -4.01 10.16 -8.02
N SER A 49 -2.90 9.42 -7.93
CA SER A 49 -2.09 9.32 -6.71
C SER A 49 -1.26 10.57 -6.47
N ASP A 50 -0.52 11.05 -7.48
CA ASP A 50 0.36 12.23 -7.36
C ASP A 50 -0.45 13.51 -7.69
N PHE A 51 -1.28 13.92 -6.76
CA PHE A 51 -2.15 15.08 -6.93
C PHE A 51 -1.55 16.38 -6.36
N ASP A 52 -0.52 16.29 -5.54
CA ASP A 52 0.17 17.47 -5.01
C ASP A 52 1.02 18.15 -6.10
N LYS A 53 1.12 19.48 -6.02
CA LYS A 53 1.87 20.28 -7.01
C LYS A 53 3.37 20.00 -6.98
N GLU A 54 3.94 19.69 -5.82
CA GLU A 54 5.35 19.34 -5.71
C GLU A 54 5.61 17.94 -6.28
N GLU A 55 4.70 16.96 -6.09
CA GLU A 55 4.75 15.66 -6.75
C GLU A 55 4.72 15.80 -8.27
N GLN A 56 3.76 16.56 -8.78
CA GLN A 56 3.59 16.83 -10.22
C GLN A 56 4.80 17.53 -10.83
N LYS A 57 5.35 18.52 -10.14
CA LYS A 57 6.54 19.26 -10.59
C LYS A 57 7.80 18.42 -10.58
N ARG A 58 7.96 17.56 -9.60
CA ARG A 58 9.15 16.72 -9.42
C ARG A 58 9.06 15.39 -10.15
N GLY A 59 7.84 14.93 -10.48
CA GLY A 59 7.58 13.66 -11.17
C GLY A 59 7.82 12.42 -10.32
N PHE A 60 7.61 12.53 -8.99
CA PHE A 60 7.63 11.41 -8.07
C PHE A 60 6.71 11.66 -6.86
N SER A 61 6.24 10.57 -6.24
CA SER A 61 5.35 10.60 -5.08
C SER A 61 6.08 11.06 -3.82
N ILE A 62 5.44 11.92 -3.05
CA ILE A 62 5.90 12.44 -1.76
C ILE A 62 5.05 11.86 -0.63
N SER A 63 3.73 11.80 -0.84
CA SER A 63 2.77 11.31 0.13
C SER A 63 2.12 10.00 -0.30
N THR A 64 1.68 9.20 0.67
CA THR A 64 0.88 8.00 0.40
C THR A 64 -0.54 8.37 -0.01
N SER A 65 -0.99 7.83 -1.12
CA SER A 65 -2.37 7.95 -1.63
C SER A 65 -3.17 6.68 -1.40
N VAL A 66 -4.44 6.84 -1.02
CA VAL A 66 -5.41 5.74 -0.91
C VAL A 66 -6.26 5.69 -2.16
N VAL A 67 -6.30 4.53 -2.83
CA VAL A 67 -7.01 4.33 -4.09
C VAL A 67 -7.87 3.06 -4.01
N PRO A 68 -9.18 3.18 -3.81
CA PRO A 68 -10.08 2.04 -3.75
C PRO A 68 -10.43 1.55 -5.17
N ILE A 69 -10.39 0.25 -5.37
CA ILE A 69 -10.69 -0.44 -6.62
C ILE A 69 -11.70 -1.54 -6.34
N GLU A 70 -12.71 -1.69 -7.19
CA GLU A 70 -13.64 -2.83 -7.17
C GLU A 70 -13.19 -3.87 -8.20
N TRP A 71 -12.97 -5.12 -7.77
CA TRP A 71 -12.55 -6.22 -8.63
C TRP A 71 -13.11 -7.55 -8.15
N GLU A 72 -13.71 -8.35 -9.03
CA GLU A 72 -14.21 -9.71 -8.74
C GLU A 72 -15.04 -9.82 -7.43
N LYS A 73 -15.92 -8.89 -7.15
CA LYS A 73 -16.72 -8.76 -5.92
C LYS A 73 -15.94 -8.27 -4.68
N ALA A 74 -14.64 -8.08 -4.75
CA ALA A 74 -13.85 -7.53 -3.66
C ALA A 74 -13.64 -6.02 -3.84
N LYS A 75 -13.39 -5.35 -2.70
CA LYS A 75 -12.87 -3.99 -2.62
C LYS A 75 -11.39 -4.07 -2.28
N ILE A 76 -10.53 -3.56 -3.15
CA ILE A 76 -9.10 -3.47 -2.94
C ILE A 76 -8.76 -2.01 -2.62
N ASN A 77 -8.31 -1.72 -1.42
CA ASN A 77 -7.76 -0.42 -1.05
C ASN A 77 -6.25 -0.46 -1.34
N ILE A 78 -5.82 0.17 -2.42
CA ILE A 78 -4.41 0.34 -2.76
C ILE A 78 -3.87 1.53 -1.98
N LEU A 79 -2.76 1.32 -1.27
CA LEU A 79 -1.95 2.34 -0.61
C LEU A 79 -0.70 2.55 -1.47
N ASP A 80 -0.75 3.56 -2.34
CA ASP A 80 0.36 3.90 -3.24
C ASP A 80 1.36 4.77 -2.49
N THR A 81 2.58 4.26 -2.28
CA THR A 81 3.58 4.87 -1.41
C THR A 81 4.72 5.52 -2.19
N PRO A 82 5.36 6.54 -1.61
CA PRO A 82 6.61 7.07 -2.12
C PRO A 82 7.70 6.00 -2.22
N GLY A 83 8.62 6.15 -3.17
CA GLY A 83 9.74 5.23 -3.35
C GLY A 83 11.09 5.77 -2.88
N TYR A 84 11.16 7.04 -2.55
CA TYR A 84 12.36 7.69 -2.01
C TYR A 84 12.42 7.55 -0.49
N PHE A 85 13.60 7.27 0.05
CA PHE A 85 13.81 7.04 1.48
C PHE A 85 13.55 8.26 2.35
N ASP A 86 13.63 9.44 1.76
CA ASP A 86 13.30 10.71 2.40
C ASP A 86 11.84 10.75 2.91
N PHE A 87 10.95 9.95 2.34
CA PHE A 87 9.52 9.88 2.70
C PHE A 87 9.14 8.58 3.39
N VAL A 88 10.06 7.96 4.11
CA VAL A 88 9.84 6.67 4.79
C VAL A 88 8.68 6.74 5.81
N GLY A 89 8.44 7.88 6.44
CA GLY A 89 7.30 8.07 7.34
C GLY A 89 5.96 7.76 6.67
N GLU A 90 5.77 8.23 5.45
CA GLU A 90 4.59 7.94 4.63
C GLU A 90 4.43 6.45 4.31
N VAL A 91 5.55 5.77 4.06
CA VAL A 91 5.56 4.32 3.83
C VAL A 91 5.18 3.57 5.10
N GLU A 92 5.71 3.97 6.27
CA GLU A 92 5.40 3.37 7.57
C GLU A 92 3.92 3.57 7.97
N GLU A 93 3.35 4.74 7.67
CA GLU A 93 1.92 5.02 7.82
C GLU A 93 1.09 4.03 7.01
N ALA A 94 1.39 3.88 5.71
CA ALA A 94 0.68 2.97 4.82
C ALA A 94 0.79 1.50 5.26
N VAL A 95 1.99 1.05 5.62
CA VAL A 95 2.25 -0.32 6.11
C VAL A 95 1.45 -0.62 7.36
N SER A 96 1.26 0.36 8.27
CA SER A 96 0.48 0.17 9.50
C SER A 96 -1.01 -0.13 9.24
N ALA A 97 -1.53 0.31 8.10
CA ALA A 97 -2.92 0.09 7.69
C ALA A 97 -3.09 -1.10 6.73
N ALA A 98 -2.02 -1.58 6.12
CA ALA A 98 -2.07 -2.66 5.15
C ALA A 98 -2.25 -4.04 5.80
N ASP A 99 -2.85 -4.98 5.04
CA ASP A 99 -2.95 -6.39 5.39
C ASP A 99 -2.00 -7.25 4.56
N ALA A 100 -1.54 -6.73 3.41
CA ALA A 100 -0.57 -7.36 2.53
C ALA A 100 0.19 -6.32 1.70
N ALA A 101 1.27 -6.73 1.05
CA ALA A 101 2.12 -5.88 0.25
C ALA A 101 2.37 -6.43 -1.15
N VAL A 102 2.37 -5.55 -2.16
CA VAL A 102 2.95 -5.83 -3.47
C VAL A 102 4.28 -5.10 -3.57
N ILE A 103 5.37 -5.84 -3.66
CA ILE A 103 6.71 -5.29 -3.89
C ILE A 103 6.91 -5.14 -5.40
N VAL A 104 6.99 -3.89 -5.84
CA VAL A 104 7.09 -3.53 -7.26
C VAL A 104 8.56 -3.39 -7.66
N VAL A 105 8.98 -4.19 -8.63
CA VAL A 105 10.37 -4.28 -9.11
C VAL A 105 10.40 -3.98 -10.61
N SER A 106 11.32 -3.11 -11.04
CA SER A 106 11.52 -2.87 -12.47
C SER A 106 12.18 -4.09 -13.14
N GLY A 107 11.59 -4.59 -14.22
CA GLY A 107 12.16 -5.67 -15.01
C GLY A 107 13.48 -5.32 -15.69
N LYS A 108 13.72 -4.01 -15.90
CA LYS A 108 14.95 -3.48 -16.45
C LYS A 108 16.02 -3.22 -15.38
N ALA A 109 15.66 -2.57 -14.28
CA ALA A 109 16.60 -2.19 -13.23
C ALA A 109 16.91 -3.35 -12.25
N GLY A 110 16.04 -4.38 -12.19
CA GLY A 110 16.20 -5.51 -11.29
C GLY A 110 15.95 -5.17 -9.82
N VAL A 111 16.51 -5.99 -8.94
CA VAL A 111 16.40 -5.82 -7.47
C VAL A 111 17.30 -4.67 -7.02
N GLN A 112 16.68 -3.68 -6.37
CA GLN A 112 17.34 -2.45 -5.93
C GLN A 112 17.23 -2.31 -4.39
N VAL A 113 17.97 -1.37 -3.80
CA VAL A 113 17.95 -1.11 -2.35
C VAL A 113 16.52 -0.87 -1.82
N GLY A 114 15.66 -0.17 -2.58
CA GLY A 114 14.26 0.01 -2.18
C GLY A 114 13.46 -1.29 -2.17
N THR A 115 13.82 -2.30 -2.98
CA THR A 115 13.24 -3.64 -2.92
C THR A 115 13.62 -4.35 -1.62
N GLU A 116 14.90 -4.24 -1.22
CA GLU A 116 15.40 -4.82 0.04
C GLU A 116 14.71 -4.17 1.25
N LYS A 117 14.60 -2.85 1.26
CA LYS A 117 13.89 -2.12 2.32
C LYS A 117 12.40 -2.46 2.39
N ALA A 118 11.75 -2.62 1.23
CA ALA A 118 10.37 -3.10 1.17
C ALA A 118 10.22 -4.50 1.78
N TRP A 119 11.18 -5.36 1.51
CA TRP A 119 11.21 -6.71 2.08
C TRP A 119 11.39 -6.69 3.61
N GLU A 120 12.37 -5.91 4.12
CA GLU A 120 12.60 -5.71 5.56
C GLU A 120 11.34 -5.18 6.27
N LEU A 121 10.61 -4.24 5.65
CA LEU A 121 9.35 -3.73 6.21
C LEU A 121 8.28 -4.83 6.27
N CYS A 122 8.15 -5.63 5.22
CA CYS A 122 7.22 -6.75 5.24
C CYS A 122 7.56 -7.76 6.36
N ASP A 123 8.85 -8.03 6.60
CA ASP A 123 9.30 -8.90 7.70
C ASP A 123 9.00 -8.25 9.06
N LYS A 124 9.33 -6.97 9.25
CA LYS A 124 9.07 -6.22 10.49
C LYS A 124 7.60 -6.24 10.89
N TYR A 125 6.69 -6.10 9.93
CA TYR A 125 5.25 -6.03 10.18
C TYR A 125 4.51 -7.36 9.90
N ASN A 126 5.24 -8.41 9.61
CA ASN A 126 4.71 -9.72 9.25
C ASN A 126 3.62 -9.62 8.17
N LEU A 127 3.91 -8.90 7.08
CA LEU A 127 3.00 -8.73 5.96
C LEU A 127 3.19 -9.84 4.93
N PRO A 128 2.12 -10.58 4.57
CA PRO A 128 2.09 -11.36 3.35
C PRO A 128 2.46 -10.51 2.16
N ARG A 129 3.21 -11.05 1.22
CA ARG A 129 3.72 -10.27 0.09
C ARG A 129 3.73 -11.05 -1.21
N MET A 130 3.63 -10.34 -2.32
CA MET A 130 3.98 -10.82 -3.64
C MET A 130 4.90 -9.81 -4.34
N VAL A 131 5.63 -10.26 -5.34
CA VAL A 131 6.44 -9.39 -6.19
C VAL A 131 5.73 -9.19 -7.52
N TYR A 132 5.71 -7.95 -8.01
CA TYR A 132 5.25 -7.63 -9.34
C TYR A 132 6.36 -6.97 -10.15
N VAL A 133 6.78 -7.64 -11.23
CA VAL A 133 7.83 -7.16 -12.11
C VAL A 133 7.21 -6.31 -13.21
N THR A 134 7.51 -5.01 -13.19
CA THR A 134 7.01 -4.01 -14.15
C THR A 134 7.92 -3.86 -15.37
N GLU A 135 7.55 -2.98 -16.29
CA GLU A 135 8.37 -2.60 -17.45
C GLU A 135 8.73 -3.78 -18.37
N MET A 136 7.87 -4.80 -18.43
CA MET A 136 8.13 -5.97 -19.27
C MET A 136 8.02 -5.69 -20.78
N ASP A 137 7.55 -4.51 -21.16
CA ASP A 137 7.48 -4.00 -22.52
C ASP A 137 8.74 -3.24 -22.97
N VAL A 138 9.66 -2.97 -22.05
CA VAL A 138 10.90 -2.23 -22.33
C VAL A 138 12.01 -3.21 -22.78
N ASP A 139 12.86 -2.74 -23.69
CA ASP A 139 14.06 -3.45 -24.10
C ASP A 139 14.97 -3.69 -22.88
N ASP A 140 15.69 -4.80 -22.87
CA ASP A 140 16.56 -5.24 -21.78
C ASP A 140 15.83 -5.65 -20.47
N ALA A 141 14.50 -5.61 -20.41
CA ALA A 141 13.78 -6.13 -19.25
C ALA A 141 13.84 -7.67 -19.22
N SER A 142 14.26 -8.24 -18.10
CA SER A 142 14.41 -9.68 -17.91
C SER A 142 13.71 -10.18 -16.67
N PHE A 143 12.55 -10.79 -16.86
CA PHE A 143 11.81 -11.47 -15.77
C PHE A 143 12.66 -12.56 -15.11
N ARG A 144 13.34 -13.36 -15.95
CA ARG A 144 14.20 -14.44 -15.47
C ARG A 144 15.30 -13.94 -14.55
N GLN A 145 16.02 -12.86 -14.92
CA GLN A 145 17.09 -12.31 -14.10
C GLN A 145 16.56 -11.80 -12.75
N VAL A 146 15.39 -11.13 -12.76
CA VAL A 146 14.77 -10.68 -11.52
C VAL A 146 14.40 -11.84 -10.61
N VAL A 147 13.85 -12.94 -11.15
CA VAL A 147 13.52 -14.15 -10.36
C VAL A 147 14.78 -14.80 -9.81
N GLU A 148 15.85 -14.93 -10.60
CA GLU A 148 17.15 -15.46 -10.16
C GLU A 148 17.76 -14.61 -9.03
N ASP A 149 17.73 -13.27 -9.14
CA ASP A 149 18.23 -12.34 -8.12
C ASP A 149 17.41 -12.41 -6.83
N LEU A 150 16.08 -12.50 -6.94
CA LEU A 150 15.19 -12.67 -5.78
C LEU A 150 15.45 -14.00 -5.07
N THR A 151 15.59 -15.08 -5.84
CA THR A 151 15.85 -16.42 -5.30
C THR A 151 17.21 -16.49 -4.62
N ALA A 152 18.23 -15.87 -5.20
CA ALA A 152 19.57 -15.81 -4.59
C ALA A 152 19.58 -15.06 -3.25
N ARG A 153 18.72 -14.03 -3.08
CA ARG A 153 18.64 -13.21 -1.86
C ARG A 153 17.71 -13.77 -0.80
N TYR A 154 16.55 -14.28 -1.22
CA TYR A 154 15.44 -14.61 -0.31
C TYR A 154 15.11 -16.10 -0.26
N GLY A 155 15.82 -16.90 -1.04
CA GLY A 155 15.70 -18.37 -1.01
C GLY A 155 14.57 -18.92 -1.86
N LYS A 156 14.27 -20.19 -1.64
CA LYS A 156 13.36 -21.00 -2.45
C LYS A 156 11.88 -20.60 -2.35
N LYS A 157 11.51 -19.78 -1.38
CA LYS A 157 10.13 -19.28 -1.25
C LYS A 157 9.67 -18.39 -2.40
N ILE A 158 10.56 -18.00 -3.31
CA ILE A 158 10.24 -17.24 -4.52
C ILE A 158 9.54 -18.15 -5.52
N ALA A 159 8.27 -17.86 -5.79
CA ALA A 159 7.38 -18.70 -6.60
C ALA A 159 6.91 -17.98 -7.87
N PRO A 160 7.66 -18.04 -8.98
CA PRO A 160 7.25 -17.41 -10.23
C PRO A 160 6.08 -18.19 -10.85
N HIS A 161 4.92 -17.55 -10.96
CA HIS A 161 3.72 -18.20 -11.50
C HIS A 161 3.33 -17.71 -12.90
N PHE A 162 4.09 -16.79 -13.47
CA PHE A 162 3.99 -16.38 -14.87
C PHE A 162 5.34 -16.40 -15.57
N GLN A 163 5.32 -16.65 -16.87
CA GLN A 163 6.44 -16.49 -17.78
C GLN A 163 6.03 -15.58 -18.94
N PRO A 164 6.80 -14.54 -19.29
CA PRO A 164 6.49 -13.70 -20.44
C PRO A 164 6.62 -14.47 -21.76
N ILE A 165 5.70 -14.22 -22.69
CA ILE A 165 5.82 -14.58 -24.11
C ILE A 165 6.23 -13.30 -24.84
N ARG A 166 7.40 -13.32 -25.52
CA ARG A 166 7.92 -12.18 -26.27
C ARG A 166 8.09 -12.53 -27.73
N GLU A 167 7.61 -11.68 -28.62
CA GLU A 167 7.84 -11.75 -30.06
C GLU A 167 8.49 -10.46 -30.54
N ASN A 168 9.61 -10.54 -31.22
CA ASN A 168 10.39 -9.36 -31.65
C ASN A 168 10.63 -8.38 -30.48
N GLU A 169 11.07 -8.90 -29.33
CA GLU A 169 11.35 -8.20 -28.08
C GLU A 169 10.13 -7.56 -27.38
N LYS A 170 8.96 -7.62 -27.98
CA LYS A 170 7.71 -7.11 -27.40
C LYS A 170 7.01 -8.15 -26.54
N LEU A 171 6.49 -7.74 -25.41
CA LEU A 171 5.60 -8.55 -24.58
C LEU A 171 4.27 -8.74 -25.30
N VAL A 172 3.97 -9.96 -25.71
CA VAL A 172 2.72 -10.29 -26.44
C VAL A 172 1.77 -11.18 -25.65
N GLY A 173 2.24 -11.77 -24.55
CA GLY A 173 1.45 -12.68 -23.76
C GLY A 173 2.21 -13.21 -22.55
N TYR A 174 1.63 -14.23 -21.93
CA TYR A 174 2.24 -14.92 -20.80
C TYR A 174 1.84 -16.39 -20.78
N ILE A 175 2.65 -17.19 -20.10
CA ILE A 175 2.33 -18.57 -19.74
C ILE A 175 2.02 -18.57 -18.24
N ASN A 176 0.87 -19.12 -17.86
CA ASN A 176 0.61 -19.47 -16.47
C ASN A 176 1.38 -20.74 -16.13
N VAL A 177 2.40 -20.63 -15.29
CA VAL A 177 3.32 -21.72 -14.95
C VAL A 177 2.61 -22.85 -14.20
N ILE A 178 1.64 -22.51 -13.36
CA ILE A 178 0.84 -23.46 -12.58
C ILE A 178 -0.03 -24.30 -13.51
N LYS A 179 -0.82 -23.61 -14.35
CA LYS A 179 -1.80 -24.25 -15.25
C LYS A 179 -1.19 -24.80 -16.53
N ASN A 180 0.07 -24.51 -16.80
CA ASN A 180 0.76 -24.84 -18.06
C ASN A 180 -0.05 -24.39 -19.29
N ALA A 181 -0.52 -23.14 -19.27
CA ALA A 181 -1.42 -22.58 -20.26
C ALA A 181 -0.94 -21.23 -20.78
N GLY A 182 -0.83 -21.11 -22.11
CA GLY A 182 -0.46 -19.87 -22.78
C GLY A 182 -1.65 -18.92 -22.91
N ARG A 183 -1.39 -17.63 -22.79
CA ARG A 183 -2.34 -16.55 -23.00
C ARG A 183 -1.69 -15.43 -23.81
N ARG A 184 -2.39 -14.90 -24.80
CA ARG A 184 -1.99 -13.75 -25.61
C ARG A 184 -2.85 -12.55 -25.24
N TYR A 185 -2.23 -11.40 -25.10
CA TYR A 185 -2.95 -10.13 -24.92
C TYR A 185 -3.60 -9.70 -26.23
N THR A 186 -4.89 -9.37 -26.20
CA THR A 186 -5.66 -8.91 -27.38
C THR A 186 -6.02 -7.46 -27.30
N ASP A 187 -6.43 -7.00 -26.11
CA ASP A 187 -6.77 -5.61 -25.81
C ASP A 187 -6.48 -5.34 -24.32
N ILE A 188 -6.71 -4.12 -23.86
CA ILE A 188 -6.49 -3.69 -22.48
C ILE A 188 -7.31 -4.59 -21.53
N GLY A 189 -6.62 -5.26 -20.63
CA GLY A 189 -7.22 -6.19 -19.68
C GLY A 189 -7.77 -7.48 -20.29
N GLN A 190 -7.71 -7.66 -21.62
CA GLN A 190 -8.24 -8.81 -22.34
C GLN A 190 -7.13 -9.77 -22.79
N ARG A 191 -7.46 -11.04 -22.85
CA ARG A 191 -6.55 -12.11 -23.24
C ARG A 191 -7.31 -13.29 -23.84
N GLU A 192 -6.67 -14.01 -24.74
CA GLU A 192 -7.18 -15.26 -25.33
C GLU A 192 -6.20 -16.39 -25.10
N GLU A 193 -6.66 -17.62 -25.25
CA GLU A 193 -5.81 -18.81 -25.19
C GLU A 193 -4.89 -18.88 -26.40
N CYS A 194 -3.66 -19.29 -26.17
CA CYS A 194 -2.70 -19.54 -27.24
C CYS A 194 -1.85 -20.77 -26.93
N GLU A 195 -1.29 -21.35 -27.98
CA GLU A 195 -0.28 -22.39 -27.84
C GLU A 195 0.98 -21.84 -27.19
N ILE A 196 1.65 -22.65 -26.38
CA ILE A 196 2.92 -22.27 -25.76
C ILE A 196 4.01 -22.38 -26.83
N PRO A 197 4.71 -21.27 -27.15
CA PRO A 197 5.79 -21.30 -28.13
C PRO A 197 6.94 -22.22 -27.68
N ASP A 198 7.50 -22.99 -28.61
CA ASP A 198 8.58 -23.96 -28.33
C ASP A 198 9.80 -23.32 -27.66
N TYR A 199 10.13 -22.09 -28.02
CA TYR A 199 11.25 -21.33 -27.41
C TYR A 199 11.03 -21.00 -25.92
N CYS A 200 9.79 -21.04 -25.43
CA CYS A 200 9.46 -20.83 -24.03
C CYS A 200 9.66 -22.08 -23.16
N LEU A 201 9.58 -23.28 -23.75
CA LEU A 201 9.55 -24.56 -23.01
C LEU A 201 10.75 -24.78 -22.07
N PRO A 202 12.01 -24.48 -22.46
CA PRO A 202 13.15 -24.71 -21.59
C PRO A 202 13.10 -23.84 -20.33
N ASN A 203 12.71 -22.56 -20.44
CA ASN A 203 12.59 -21.66 -19.32
C ASN A 203 11.35 -21.97 -18.47
N LEU A 204 10.26 -22.39 -19.10
CA LEU A 204 9.05 -22.84 -18.42
C LEU A 204 9.34 -23.99 -17.46
N GLN A 205 10.15 -24.97 -17.89
CA GLN A 205 10.54 -26.09 -17.03
C GLN A 205 11.32 -25.58 -15.79
N ILE A 206 12.28 -24.68 -15.98
CA ILE A 206 13.05 -24.09 -14.86
C ILE A 206 12.13 -23.38 -13.86
N LEU A 207 11.18 -22.57 -14.35
CA LEU A 207 10.24 -21.86 -13.49
C LEU A 207 9.29 -22.82 -12.76
N ARG A 208 8.87 -23.91 -13.43
CA ARG A 208 8.06 -24.96 -12.78
C ARG A 208 8.85 -25.65 -11.67
N ASP A 209 10.10 -25.98 -11.91
CA ASP A 209 10.95 -26.63 -10.92
C ASP A 209 11.14 -25.70 -9.70
N SER A 210 11.40 -24.39 -9.91
CA SER A 210 11.48 -23.40 -8.83
C SER A 210 10.17 -23.27 -8.05
N LEU A 211 9.03 -23.26 -8.74
CA LEU A 211 7.72 -23.24 -8.10
C LEU A 211 7.48 -24.51 -7.27
N MET A 212 7.85 -25.68 -7.81
CA MET A 212 7.74 -26.97 -7.11
C MET A 212 8.62 -27.01 -5.84
N GLU A 213 9.84 -26.47 -5.92
CA GLU A 213 10.71 -26.37 -4.76
C GLU A 213 10.12 -25.46 -3.68
N ALA A 214 9.56 -24.30 -4.08
CA ALA A 214 8.90 -23.38 -3.16
C ALA A 214 7.72 -24.05 -2.44
N VAL A 215 6.89 -24.79 -3.18
CA VAL A 215 5.74 -25.53 -2.63
C VAL A 215 6.21 -26.66 -1.70
N ALA A 216 7.26 -27.39 -2.08
CA ALA A 216 7.77 -28.51 -1.29
C ALA A 216 8.37 -28.12 0.08
N GLU A 217 8.76 -26.87 0.25
CA GLU A 217 9.25 -26.33 1.54
C GLU A 217 8.11 -25.92 2.49
N THR A 218 6.85 -25.98 2.04
CA THR A 218 5.67 -25.71 2.85
C THR A 218 5.13 -26.96 3.55
N SER A 219 3.83 -27.00 3.89
CA SER A 219 3.20 -28.16 4.52
C SER A 219 2.88 -29.28 3.51
N GLU A 220 2.85 -30.55 3.99
CA GLU A 220 2.40 -31.69 3.20
C GLU A 220 0.98 -31.50 2.64
N GLU A 221 0.08 -30.91 3.42
CA GLU A 221 -1.28 -30.57 3.01
C GLU A 221 -1.31 -29.62 1.82
N PHE A 222 -0.46 -28.59 1.82
CA PHE A 222 -0.35 -27.67 0.71
C PHE A 222 0.20 -28.37 -0.56
N MET A 223 1.18 -29.26 -0.41
CA MET A 223 1.71 -30.07 -1.50
C MET A 223 0.62 -30.94 -2.12
N GLU A 224 -0.18 -31.65 -1.32
CA GLU A 224 -1.27 -32.50 -1.84
C GLU A 224 -2.28 -31.68 -2.63
N ARG A 225 -2.70 -30.52 -2.13
CA ARG A 225 -3.63 -29.61 -2.79
C ARG A 225 -3.05 -29.09 -4.11
N TYR A 226 -1.78 -28.73 -4.13
CA TYR A 226 -1.08 -28.32 -5.35
C TYR A 226 -1.09 -29.41 -6.41
N PHE A 227 -0.73 -30.65 -6.05
CA PHE A 227 -0.73 -31.79 -6.98
C PHE A 227 -2.12 -32.17 -7.48
N ASN A 228 -3.14 -31.95 -6.65
CA ASN A 228 -4.53 -32.17 -7.04
C ASN A 228 -5.07 -31.06 -7.96
N GLY A 229 -4.28 -30.05 -8.28
CA GLY A 229 -4.68 -28.93 -9.15
C GLY A 229 -5.63 -27.96 -8.50
N GLU A 230 -5.73 -27.98 -7.17
CA GLU A 230 -6.51 -27.01 -6.41
C GLU A 230 -5.88 -25.62 -6.49
N GLU A 231 -6.70 -24.59 -6.43
CA GLU A 231 -6.20 -23.23 -6.51
C GLU A 231 -5.47 -22.83 -5.22
N PHE A 232 -4.36 -22.09 -5.36
CA PHE A 232 -3.59 -21.57 -4.22
C PHE A 232 -4.44 -20.56 -3.43
N SER A 233 -4.97 -20.94 -2.28
CA SER A 233 -5.68 -20.03 -1.38
C SER A 233 -4.83 -19.53 -0.21
N GLU A 234 -3.58 -20.00 -0.04
CA GLU A 234 -2.82 -19.90 1.20
C GLU A 234 -1.38 -19.37 1.02
N VAL A 235 -1.22 -18.24 0.34
CA VAL A 235 0.05 -17.47 0.39
C VAL A 235 0.12 -16.63 1.69
N MET A 236 -0.68 -17.00 2.69
CA MET A 236 -0.99 -16.09 3.79
C MET A 236 0.11 -15.94 4.83
N ASP A 237 1.00 -16.93 4.97
CA ASP A 237 1.97 -16.92 6.07
C ASP A 237 3.37 -16.44 5.65
N GLY A 238 3.55 -16.00 4.40
CA GLY A 238 4.83 -15.52 3.89
C GLY A 238 5.85 -16.62 3.56
N ASP A 239 5.43 -17.88 3.62
CA ASP A 239 6.25 -19.05 3.27
C ASP A 239 6.44 -19.17 1.77
N ILE A 240 5.50 -18.65 0.99
CA ILE A 240 5.60 -18.54 -0.46
C ILE A 240 5.42 -17.07 -0.86
N VAL A 241 6.27 -16.60 -1.78
CA VAL A 241 6.20 -15.27 -2.35
C VAL A 241 5.96 -15.39 -3.86
N PRO A 242 4.71 -15.23 -4.31
CA PRO A 242 4.39 -15.25 -5.72
C PRO A 242 5.10 -14.14 -6.48
N VAL A 243 5.57 -14.44 -7.70
CA VAL A 243 6.15 -13.43 -8.59
C VAL A 243 5.33 -13.37 -9.88
N ALA A 244 4.69 -12.22 -10.07
CA ALA A 244 3.92 -11.87 -11.26
C ALA A 244 4.66 -10.81 -12.08
N MET A 245 4.18 -10.52 -13.28
CA MET A 245 4.82 -9.53 -14.15
C MET A 245 3.82 -8.88 -15.11
N GLY A 246 4.23 -7.72 -15.65
CA GLY A 246 3.45 -7.05 -16.69
C GLY A 246 4.06 -5.74 -17.19
N SER A 247 3.28 -5.05 -17.99
CA SER A 247 3.55 -3.68 -18.44
C SER A 247 2.47 -2.73 -17.93
N ASN A 248 2.86 -1.77 -17.13
CA ASN A 248 1.92 -0.77 -16.61
C ASN A 248 1.40 0.14 -17.73
N ILE A 249 2.29 0.58 -18.64
CA ILE A 249 1.96 1.49 -19.74
C ILE A 249 0.99 0.85 -20.73
N GLN A 250 1.16 -0.45 -20.98
CA GLN A 250 0.28 -1.23 -21.86
C GLN A 250 -0.91 -1.85 -21.11
N ALA A 251 -0.97 -1.67 -19.79
CA ALA A 251 -1.93 -2.31 -18.88
C ALA A 251 -1.98 -3.87 -19.02
N GLN A 252 -0.89 -4.47 -19.46
CA GLN A 252 -0.74 -5.92 -19.63
C GLN A 252 -0.32 -6.58 -18.31
N GLY A 253 -0.95 -7.70 -17.95
CA GLY A 253 -0.70 -8.41 -16.68
C GLY A 253 -1.42 -7.81 -15.46
N VAL A 254 -1.93 -6.59 -15.54
CA VAL A 254 -2.56 -5.87 -14.41
C VAL A 254 -3.86 -6.54 -13.96
N ALA A 255 -4.70 -7.00 -14.88
CA ALA A 255 -5.91 -7.77 -14.54
C ALA A 255 -5.57 -9.09 -13.81
N ASN A 256 -4.45 -9.73 -14.17
CA ASN A 256 -3.98 -10.90 -13.44
C ASN A 256 -3.58 -10.54 -12.02
N LEU A 257 -2.80 -9.45 -11.85
CA LEU A 257 -2.38 -8.99 -10.53
C LEU A 257 -3.58 -8.65 -9.63
N LEU A 258 -4.61 -7.98 -10.15
CA LEU A 258 -5.83 -7.69 -9.39
C LEU A 258 -6.55 -8.98 -8.95
N SER A 259 -6.65 -9.98 -9.84
CA SER A 259 -7.21 -11.30 -9.50
C SER A 259 -6.33 -12.05 -8.49
N ASP A 260 -5.01 -11.99 -8.63
CA ASP A 260 -4.05 -12.60 -7.70
C ASP A 260 -4.11 -11.94 -6.31
N ILE A 261 -4.31 -10.62 -6.23
CA ILE A 261 -4.54 -9.91 -4.96
C ILE A 261 -5.79 -10.43 -4.26
N VAL A 262 -6.90 -10.56 -4.99
CA VAL A 262 -8.15 -11.08 -4.41
C VAL A 262 -7.98 -12.51 -3.92
N ARG A 263 -7.24 -13.33 -4.66
CA ARG A 263 -7.09 -14.76 -4.45
C ARG A 263 -6.06 -15.12 -3.38
N PHE A 264 -4.89 -14.46 -3.39
CA PHE A 264 -3.75 -14.84 -2.57
C PHE A 264 -3.61 -14.02 -1.29
N PHE A 265 -4.11 -12.79 -1.26
CA PHE A 265 -3.94 -11.98 -0.07
C PHE A 265 -5.05 -12.17 0.95
N PRO A 266 -4.72 -12.12 2.25
CA PRO A 266 -5.70 -12.23 3.29
C PRO A 266 -6.67 -11.06 3.27
N SER A 267 -7.91 -11.33 3.61
CA SER A 267 -8.85 -10.32 4.09
C SER A 267 -8.50 -9.88 5.51
N PRO A 268 -8.93 -8.70 5.96
CA PRO A 268 -8.60 -8.20 7.30
C PRO A 268 -8.94 -9.17 8.43
N ASP A 269 -10.05 -9.93 8.35
CA ASP A 269 -10.47 -10.91 9.37
C ASP A 269 -9.51 -12.09 9.55
N LYS A 270 -8.61 -12.32 8.61
CA LYS A 270 -7.52 -13.30 8.74
C LYS A 270 -6.32 -12.75 9.51
N ARG A 271 -6.31 -11.46 9.79
CA ARG A 271 -5.26 -10.79 10.55
C ARG A 271 -5.71 -10.52 11.98
N LYS A 272 -4.83 -10.75 12.95
CA LYS A 272 -5.12 -10.41 14.35
C LYS A 272 -5.09 -8.89 14.52
N CYS A 273 -6.12 -8.35 15.15
CA CYS A 273 -6.16 -6.95 15.57
C CYS A 273 -6.49 -6.90 17.06
N VAL A 274 -5.49 -6.62 17.85
CA VAL A 274 -5.58 -6.67 19.33
C VAL A 274 -5.15 -5.33 19.90
N GLY A 275 -5.96 -4.79 20.79
CA GLY A 275 -5.69 -3.55 21.53
C GLY A 275 -5.84 -3.77 23.04
N LEU A 276 -5.51 -2.76 23.82
CA LEU A 276 -5.74 -2.71 25.25
C LEU A 276 -7.08 -2.00 25.53
N ASN A 277 -7.98 -2.64 26.25
CA ASN A 277 -9.15 -1.96 26.82
C ASN A 277 -8.71 -1.23 28.11
N ARG A 278 -8.59 0.09 28.05
CA ARG A 278 -8.16 0.93 29.19
C ARG A 278 -9.18 0.95 30.35
N THR A 279 -10.44 0.63 30.06
CA THR A 279 -11.50 0.63 31.09
C THR A 279 -11.39 -0.59 31.99
N THR A 280 -11.09 -1.77 31.43
CA THR A 280 -10.99 -3.04 32.16
C THR A 280 -9.54 -3.49 32.36
N ASN A 281 -8.60 -2.89 31.66
CA ASN A 281 -7.18 -3.25 31.56
C ASN A 281 -6.94 -4.65 30.97
N ASP A 282 -7.88 -5.14 30.15
CA ASP A 282 -7.79 -6.43 29.46
C ASP A 282 -7.43 -6.23 27.98
N MET A 283 -6.95 -7.30 27.36
CA MET A 283 -6.75 -7.34 25.91
C MET A 283 -8.10 -7.34 25.20
N PHE A 284 -8.23 -6.52 24.19
CA PHE A 284 -9.41 -6.42 23.33
C PHE A 284 -9.10 -6.95 21.93
N GLU A 285 -9.65 -8.10 21.60
CA GLU A 285 -9.55 -8.69 20.26
C GLU A 285 -10.62 -8.10 19.36
N ALA A 286 -10.27 -7.11 18.57
CA ALA A 286 -11.16 -6.47 17.60
C ALA A 286 -11.49 -7.42 16.45
N ASN A 287 -10.47 -7.98 15.83
CA ASN A 287 -10.53 -8.98 14.75
C ASN A 287 -11.51 -8.62 13.63
N TYR A 288 -11.69 -7.31 13.40
CA TYR A 288 -12.55 -6.75 12.34
C TYR A 288 -14.02 -7.23 12.39
N ASP A 289 -14.51 -7.51 13.59
CA ASP A 289 -15.89 -7.97 13.81
C ASP A 289 -16.86 -6.78 13.89
N PHE A 290 -17.90 -6.79 13.06
CA PHE A 290 -18.94 -5.75 13.01
C PHE A 290 -19.78 -5.66 14.28
N ALA A 291 -19.92 -6.74 15.01
CA ALA A 291 -20.75 -6.81 16.22
C ALA A 291 -20.05 -6.26 17.48
N LYS A 292 -18.74 -6.08 17.43
CA LYS A 292 -17.96 -5.58 18.57
C LYS A 292 -18.07 -4.07 18.74
N ALA A 293 -17.61 -3.59 19.89
CA ALA A 293 -17.50 -2.16 20.15
C ALA A 293 -16.67 -1.47 19.06
N LYS A 294 -17.12 -0.29 18.65
CA LYS A 294 -16.48 0.48 17.57
C LYS A 294 -15.06 0.86 17.94
N SER A 295 -14.13 0.61 17.04
CA SER A 295 -12.77 1.10 17.16
C SER A 295 -12.11 1.27 15.79
N ALA A 296 -11.22 2.25 15.69
CA ALA A 296 -10.46 2.54 14.49
C ALA A 296 -9.05 3.05 14.85
N TYR A 297 -8.09 2.67 14.03
CA TYR A 297 -6.72 3.17 14.11
C TYR A 297 -6.51 4.30 13.10
N VAL A 298 -5.97 5.43 13.53
CA VAL A 298 -5.66 6.59 12.69
C VAL A 298 -4.24 6.39 12.16
N PHE A 299 -4.10 6.06 10.89
CA PHE A 299 -2.80 5.77 10.32
C PHE A 299 -2.17 6.94 9.56
N LYS A 300 -2.98 7.94 9.14
CA LYS A 300 -2.50 9.10 8.38
C LYS A 300 -3.37 10.33 8.65
N THR A 301 -2.74 11.50 8.58
CA THR A 301 -3.42 12.80 8.60
C THR A 301 -3.12 13.57 7.31
N MET A 302 -4.12 14.20 6.71
CA MET A 302 -3.98 15.09 5.57
C MET A 302 -4.72 16.40 5.85
N VAL A 303 -4.13 17.53 5.49
CA VAL A 303 -4.73 18.84 5.67
C VAL A 303 -5.20 19.40 4.33
N ASP A 304 -6.51 19.50 4.17
CA ASP A 304 -7.13 20.10 3.01
C ASP A 304 -7.39 21.61 3.24
N PRO A 305 -7.04 22.50 2.30
CA PRO A 305 -7.22 23.94 2.48
C PRO A 305 -8.66 24.38 2.68
N PHE A 306 -9.65 23.63 2.20
CA PHE A 306 -11.07 23.99 2.22
C PHE A 306 -11.85 23.28 3.32
N ILE A 307 -11.59 21.99 3.50
CA ILE A 307 -12.31 21.15 4.47
C ILE A 307 -11.63 21.15 5.83
N GLY A 308 -10.31 21.36 5.84
CA GLY A 308 -9.46 21.28 7.01
C GLY A 308 -8.79 19.91 7.10
N LYS A 309 -8.82 19.29 8.28
CA LYS A 309 -8.10 18.03 8.53
C LYS A 309 -8.95 16.81 8.19
N TYR A 310 -8.37 15.88 7.45
CA TYR A 310 -8.81 14.50 7.31
C TYR A 310 -7.93 13.59 8.17
N SER A 311 -8.54 12.72 8.95
CA SER A 311 -7.88 11.62 9.64
C SER A 311 -8.24 10.33 8.92
N PHE A 312 -7.25 9.70 8.26
CA PHE A 312 -7.43 8.42 7.60
C PHE A 312 -7.42 7.31 8.64
N VAL A 313 -8.40 6.45 8.58
CA VAL A 313 -8.62 5.40 9.57
C VAL A 313 -8.77 4.04 8.91
N LYS A 314 -8.22 3.03 9.58
CA LYS A 314 -8.60 1.63 9.38
C LYS A 314 -9.57 1.26 10.50
N VAL A 315 -10.77 0.85 10.14
CA VAL A 315 -11.78 0.42 11.12
C VAL A 315 -11.43 -0.98 11.61
N CYS A 316 -11.16 -1.11 12.91
CA CYS A 316 -10.70 -2.37 13.50
C CYS A 316 -11.85 -3.23 14.04
N SER A 317 -12.93 -2.61 14.51
CA SER A 317 -14.14 -3.31 14.96
C SER A 317 -15.38 -2.42 14.87
N GLY A 318 -16.54 -3.03 14.78
CA GLY A 318 -17.82 -2.34 14.72
C GLY A 318 -18.06 -1.65 13.37
N VAL A 319 -18.97 -0.69 13.38
CA VAL A 319 -19.32 0.16 12.23
C VAL A 319 -19.34 1.60 12.69
N LEU A 320 -18.50 2.43 12.08
CA LEU A 320 -18.47 3.87 12.33
C LEU A 320 -19.57 4.57 11.54
N LYS A 321 -20.27 5.51 12.17
CA LYS A 321 -21.34 6.33 11.57
C LYS A 321 -21.02 7.81 11.69
N GLY A 322 -21.56 8.62 10.79
CA GLY A 322 -21.32 10.05 10.79
C GLY A 322 -21.87 10.81 12.01
N ASP A 323 -22.83 10.24 12.73
CA ASP A 323 -23.43 10.79 13.95
C ASP A 323 -22.84 10.22 15.25
N ASP A 324 -21.84 9.35 15.16
CA ASP A 324 -21.19 8.78 16.34
C ASP A 324 -20.47 9.88 17.16
N VAL A 325 -20.45 9.68 18.48
CA VAL A 325 -19.48 10.36 19.35
C VAL A 325 -18.36 9.36 19.64
N LEU A 326 -17.19 9.62 19.09
CA LEU A 326 -16.01 8.80 19.29
C LEU A 326 -15.19 9.32 20.48
N TYR A 327 -14.37 8.47 21.05
CA TYR A 327 -13.47 8.80 22.11
C TYR A 327 -12.03 8.48 21.73
N ASN A 328 -11.17 9.49 21.78
CA ASN A 328 -9.73 9.35 21.59
C ASN A 328 -9.09 9.06 22.94
N ALA A 329 -8.73 7.80 23.20
CA ALA A 329 -8.14 7.39 24.47
C ALA A 329 -6.72 7.96 24.69
N GLY A 330 -6.00 8.30 23.62
CA GLY A 330 -4.67 8.89 23.68
C GLY A 330 -4.70 10.37 24.10
N ALA A 331 -5.69 11.12 23.61
CA ALA A 331 -5.87 12.54 23.91
C ALA A 331 -6.83 12.80 25.07
N ASP A 332 -7.47 11.76 25.62
CA ASP A 332 -8.51 11.84 26.66
C ASP A 332 -9.65 12.82 26.27
N ALA A 333 -10.12 12.71 25.03
CA ALA A 333 -11.08 13.64 24.47
C ALA A 333 -12.20 12.95 23.69
N GLU A 334 -13.41 13.53 23.79
CA GLU A 334 -14.51 13.14 22.88
C GLU A 334 -14.34 13.85 21.53
N GLU A 335 -14.52 13.08 20.46
CA GLU A 335 -14.45 13.53 19.08
C GLU A 335 -15.79 13.35 18.39
N LYS A 336 -16.24 14.39 17.71
CA LYS A 336 -17.44 14.33 16.88
C LYS A 336 -17.02 14.35 15.42
N PRO A 337 -17.18 13.22 14.69
CA PRO A 337 -16.93 13.20 13.27
C PRO A 337 -17.73 14.29 12.55
N GLY A 338 -17.10 15.01 11.64
CA GLY A 338 -17.84 15.91 10.77
C GLY A 338 -18.60 15.12 9.72
N LYS A 339 -17.88 14.35 8.92
CA LYS A 339 -18.38 13.46 7.87
C LYS A 339 -17.40 12.33 7.65
N LEU A 340 -17.90 11.22 7.12
CA LEU A 340 -17.12 10.07 6.73
C LEU A 340 -16.94 10.06 5.23
N TYR A 341 -15.76 9.64 4.77
CA TYR A 341 -15.42 9.58 3.36
C TYR A 341 -14.67 8.30 3.02
N THR A 342 -14.82 7.85 1.78
CA THR A 342 -13.82 7.08 1.07
C THR A 342 -13.02 8.03 0.20
N MET A 343 -11.73 7.85 0.13
CA MET A 343 -10.82 8.71 -0.63
C MET A 343 -10.30 7.96 -1.85
N CYS A 344 -10.22 8.66 -3.00
CA CYS A 344 -9.51 8.19 -4.18
C CYS A 344 -8.52 9.29 -4.59
N GLY A 345 -7.26 9.15 -4.16
CA GLY A 345 -6.32 10.27 -4.16
C GLY A 345 -6.85 11.43 -3.34
N ASN A 346 -6.98 12.61 -3.93
CA ASN A 346 -7.56 13.80 -3.28
C ASN A 346 -9.09 13.92 -3.41
N LYS A 347 -9.77 12.94 -4.02
CA LYS A 347 -11.22 13.02 -4.25
C LYS A 347 -12.00 12.33 -3.14
N PRO A 348 -12.68 13.09 -2.25
CA PRO A 348 -13.53 12.52 -1.23
C PRO A 348 -14.89 12.11 -1.81
N THR A 349 -15.36 10.92 -1.44
CA THR A 349 -16.74 10.49 -1.65
C THR A 349 -17.37 10.28 -0.28
N GLU A 350 -18.39 11.09 0.04
CA GLU A 350 -19.08 11.01 1.34
C GLU A 350 -19.82 9.66 1.47
N VAL A 351 -19.68 9.06 2.64
CA VAL A 351 -20.35 7.80 3.02
C VAL A 351 -21.01 7.97 4.38
N THR A 352 -22.07 7.19 4.62
CA THR A 352 -22.79 7.23 5.90
C THR A 352 -22.17 6.35 6.97
N GLU A 353 -21.47 5.31 6.55
CA GLU A 353 -20.89 4.28 7.42
C GLU A 353 -19.54 3.80 6.88
N LEU A 354 -18.65 3.44 7.80
CA LEU A 354 -17.40 2.72 7.53
C LEU A 354 -17.39 1.42 8.35
N PHE A 355 -17.16 0.31 7.70
CA PHE A 355 -17.26 -1.03 8.28
C PHE A 355 -15.88 -1.54 8.73
N ALA A 356 -15.85 -2.41 9.73
CA ALA A 356 -14.64 -3.06 10.19
C ALA A 356 -13.89 -3.76 9.05
N GLY A 357 -12.59 -3.56 9.00
CA GLY A 357 -11.71 -4.01 7.91
C GLY A 357 -11.50 -2.98 6.80
N ASP A 358 -12.38 -1.98 6.66
CA ASP A 358 -12.26 -0.98 5.60
C ASP A 358 -11.40 0.23 5.99
N ILE A 359 -10.91 0.92 4.98
CA ILE A 359 -10.17 2.18 5.08
C ILE A 359 -11.08 3.32 4.64
N GLY A 360 -11.11 4.39 5.46
CA GLY A 360 -11.82 5.61 5.14
C GLY A 360 -11.15 6.82 5.76
N ALA A 361 -11.78 7.99 5.63
CA ALA A 361 -11.31 9.23 6.23
C ALA A 361 -12.44 9.91 7.02
N ILE A 362 -12.07 10.51 8.12
CA ILE A 362 -12.96 11.28 8.99
C ILE A 362 -12.53 12.74 8.96
N ALA A 363 -13.46 13.64 8.64
CA ALA A 363 -13.16 15.06 8.59
C ALA A 363 -13.32 15.74 9.95
N LYS A 364 -12.49 16.75 10.19
CA LYS A 364 -12.63 17.74 11.27
C LYS A 364 -12.52 17.20 12.71
N LEU A 365 -11.79 16.12 12.94
CA LEU A 365 -11.43 15.69 14.29
C LEU A 365 -10.48 16.70 14.91
N ALA A 366 -10.80 17.20 16.12
CA ALA A 366 -10.10 18.33 16.73
C ALA A 366 -8.75 17.93 17.35
N SER A 367 -8.75 16.87 18.17
CA SER A 367 -7.60 16.46 18.99
C SER A 367 -6.84 15.26 18.43
N THR A 368 -7.41 14.58 17.45
CA THR A 368 -6.90 13.32 16.91
C THR A 368 -5.67 13.54 16.01
N LYS A 369 -4.68 12.69 16.15
CA LYS A 369 -3.41 12.70 15.40
C LYS A 369 -3.14 11.31 14.81
N THR A 370 -2.21 11.24 13.87
CA THR A 370 -1.66 9.98 13.36
C THR A 370 -1.12 9.12 14.52
N GLY A 371 -1.46 7.83 14.50
CA GLY A 371 -1.14 6.87 15.56
C GLY A 371 -2.15 6.82 16.72
N ASP A 372 -3.20 7.63 16.71
CA ASP A 372 -4.24 7.58 17.74
C ASP A 372 -5.27 6.49 17.45
N THR A 373 -5.93 6.07 18.52
CA THR A 373 -7.06 5.13 18.45
C THR A 373 -8.36 5.86 18.78
N LEU A 374 -9.35 5.70 17.91
CA LEU A 374 -10.71 6.13 18.14
C LEU A 374 -11.57 4.95 18.58
N SER A 375 -12.35 5.11 19.62
CA SER A 375 -13.20 4.06 20.18
C SER A 375 -14.49 4.64 20.77
N THR A 376 -15.19 3.92 21.61
CA THR A 376 -16.33 4.46 22.37
C THR A 376 -15.87 4.82 23.80
N LYS A 377 -16.54 5.79 24.43
CA LYS A 377 -16.23 6.21 25.81
C LYS A 377 -16.38 5.06 26.81
N ASN A 378 -17.34 4.17 26.60
CA ASN A 378 -17.59 3.04 27.49
C ASN A 378 -16.63 1.87 27.29
N THR A 379 -15.98 1.80 26.12
CA THR A 379 -14.98 0.77 25.78
C THR A 379 -13.80 1.49 25.17
N GLN A 380 -12.91 1.97 26.04
CA GLN A 380 -11.75 2.75 25.63
C GLN A 380 -10.64 1.83 25.14
N ILE A 381 -10.51 1.70 23.82
CA ILE A 381 -9.51 0.85 23.20
C ILE A 381 -8.30 1.67 22.82
N LEU A 382 -7.12 1.10 23.01
CA LEU A 382 -5.84 1.66 22.60
C LEU A 382 -5.07 0.61 21.81
N TYR A 383 -4.83 0.86 20.54
CA TYR A 383 -3.92 0.07 19.71
C TYR A 383 -2.48 0.53 19.89
N GLN A 384 -1.55 -0.39 19.69
CA GLN A 384 -0.13 -0.05 19.69
C GLN A 384 0.17 0.95 18.58
N LYS A 385 0.79 2.06 18.94
CA LYS A 385 1.25 3.05 17.96
C LYS A 385 2.38 2.47 17.12
N THR A 386 2.38 2.83 15.85
CA THR A 386 3.49 2.54 14.96
C THR A 386 4.75 3.25 15.45
N ASP A 387 5.86 2.53 15.47
CA ASP A 387 7.18 3.08 15.78
C ASP A 387 7.75 3.69 14.49
N TYR A 388 7.54 4.99 14.34
CA TYR A 388 7.98 5.74 13.17
C TYR A 388 9.48 6.05 13.23
N SER A 389 10.11 6.08 12.07
CA SER A 389 11.49 6.48 11.92
C SER A 389 11.70 7.91 12.43
N SER A 390 12.77 8.11 13.20
CA SER A 390 13.13 9.43 13.73
C SER A 390 13.96 10.21 12.71
N PRO A 391 13.70 11.52 12.54
CA PRO A 391 14.49 12.35 11.64
C PRO A 391 15.94 12.45 12.11
N TYR A 392 16.90 12.35 11.19
CA TYR A 392 18.34 12.32 11.49
C TYR A 392 19.16 13.41 10.81
N THR A 393 18.53 14.22 9.95
CA THR A 393 19.17 15.42 9.37
C THR A 393 18.34 16.67 9.68
N TYR A 394 18.94 17.84 9.52
CA TYR A 394 18.24 19.09 9.78
C TYR A 394 18.75 20.22 8.90
N MET A 395 17.89 21.21 8.68
CA MET A 395 18.24 22.51 8.10
C MET A 395 17.87 23.65 9.03
N ARG A 396 18.66 24.71 9.03
CA ARG A 396 18.33 25.95 9.68
C ARG A 396 17.37 26.74 8.80
N TYR A 397 16.26 27.19 9.36
CA TYR A 397 15.37 28.14 8.69
C TYR A 397 15.34 29.50 9.36
N VAL A 398 15.03 30.54 8.58
CA VAL A 398 14.92 31.92 9.06
C VAL A 398 13.67 32.53 8.46
N VAL A 399 12.89 33.19 9.31
CA VAL A 399 11.73 33.94 8.84
C VAL A 399 12.21 35.16 8.05
N LYS A 400 11.83 35.23 6.75
CA LYS A 400 12.33 36.26 5.84
C LYS A 400 11.82 37.65 6.18
N ASN A 401 10.52 37.77 6.50
CA ASN A 401 9.89 39.03 6.78
C ASN A 401 9.53 39.10 8.28
N LYS A 402 9.91 40.19 8.93
CA LYS A 402 9.53 40.46 10.33
C LYS A 402 8.00 40.57 10.44
N GLY A 403 7.43 39.78 11.34
CA GLY A 403 5.97 39.70 11.55
C GLY A 403 5.29 38.48 10.89
N ASP A 404 6.03 37.64 10.15
CA ASP A 404 5.52 36.38 9.61
C ASP A 404 5.81 35.18 10.53
N GLU A 405 6.38 35.38 11.72
CA GLU A 405 6.77 34.33 12.67
C GLU A 405 5.60 33.39 13.02
N ASP A 406 4.43 33.98 13.29
CA ASP A 406 3.22 33.21 13.62
C ASP A 406 2.71 32.41 12.42
N LYS A 407 2.81 32.93 11.21
CA LYS A 407 2.40 32.23 9.99
C LYS A 407 3.30 31.04 9.72
N VAL A 408 4.62 31.22 9.86
CA VAL A 408 5.61 30.14 9.71
C VAL A 408 5.38 29.07 10.77
N SER A 409 5.17 29.46 12.03
CA SER A 409 4.87 28.53 13.11
C SER A 409 3.60 27.71 12.84
N GLN A 410 2.53 28.36 12.35
CA GLN A 410 1.29 27.66 11.99
C GLN A 410 1.47 26.73 10.79
N ALA A 411 2.26 27.13 9.77
CA ALA A 411 2.57 26.28 8.63
C ALA A 411 3.35 25.04 9.06
N LEU A 412 4.42 25.21 9.83
CA LEU A 412 5.20 24.10 10.38
C LEU A 412 4.35 23.15 11.25
N ALA A 413 3.44 23.69 12.06
CA ALA A 413 2.53 22.88 12.86
C ALA A 413 1.59 22.03 12.00
N LYS A 414 1.12 22.56 10.86
CA LYS A 414 0.32 21.79 9.89
C LYS A 414 1.16 20.69 9.23
N MET A 415 2.36 21.02 8.78
CA MET A 415 3.26 20.04 8.15
C MET A 415 3.61 18.90 9.11
N MET A 416 3.94 19.21 10.36
CA MET A 416 4.20 18.20 11.40
C MET A 416 2.95 17.41 11.82
N ALA A 417 1.75 17.89 11.52
CA ALA A 417 0.52 17.13 11.73
C ALA A 417 0.26 16.13 10.60
N GLU A 418 0.74 16.43 9.39
CA GLU A 418 0.67 15.53 8.23
C GLU A 418 1.83 14.53 8.22
N ASP A 419 3.05 14.99 8.48
CA ASP A 419 4.25 14.17 8.46
C ASP A 419 4.85 14.00 9.87
N VAL A 420 4.74 12.80 10.39
CA VAL A 420 5.23 12.43 11.73
C VAL A 420 6.77 12.41 11.84
N THR A 421 7.48 12.45 10.71
CA THR A 421 8.94 12.46 10.65
C THR A 421 9.54 13.87 10.52
N LEU A 422 8.70 14.91 10.44
CA LEU A 422 9.12 16.30 10.55
C LEU A 422 9.11 16.79 12.00
N LYS A 423 10.14 17.55 12.40
CA LYS A 423 10.23 18.12 13.73
C LYS A 423 10.87 19.51 13.71
N ALA A 424 10.13 20.53 14.11
CA ALA A 424 10.68 21.86 14.31
C ALA A 424 11.20 22.03 15.74
N VAL A 425 12.42 22.55 15.89
CA VAL A 425 13.08 22.76 17.17
C VAL A 425 13.65 24.16 17.23
N ASN A 426 13.34 24.89 18.31
CA ASN A 426 14.00 26.16 18.62
C ASN A 426 15.16 25.87 19.58
N ASP A 427 16.38 25.92 19.05
CA ASP A 427 17.61 25.82 19.83
C ASP A 427 17.90 27.18 20.48
N SER A 428 17.54 27.30 21.75
CA SER A 428 17.73 28.53 22.51
C SER A 428 19.21 28.83 22.85
N GLU A 429 20.05 27.79 22.94
CA GLU A 429 21.49 27.93 23.24
C GLU A 429 22.21 28.57 22.08
N ASN A 430 21.97 28.08 20.85
CA ASN A 430 22.58 28.57 19.63
C ASN A 430 21.74 29.65 18.92
N ARG A 431 20.57 29.97 19.45
CA ARG A 431 19.59 30.94 18.86
C ARG A 431 19.27 30.61 17.41
N GLN A 432 18.94 29.34 17.17
CA GLN A 432 18.64 28.84 15.84
C GLN A 432 17.27 28.15 15.82
N SER A 433 16.56 28.33 14.72
CA SER A 433 15.37 27.57 14.42
C SER A 433 15.72 26.48 13.41
N LEU A 434 15.53 25.23 13.80
CA LEU A 434 15.93 24.04 13.05
C LEU A 434 14.70 23.25 12.64
N LEU A 435 14.67 22.77 11.40
CA LEU A 435 13.70 21.81 10.90
C LEU A 435 14.43 20.49 10.64
N TYR A 436 14.02 19.45 11.35
CA TYR A 436 14.53 18.08 11.20
C TYR A 436 13.66 17.30 10.25
N GLY A 437 14.27 16.46 9.43
CA GLY A 437 13.62 15.55 8.47
C GLY A 437 14.48 14.34 8.15
N MET A 438 13.98 13.50 7.26
CA MET A 438 14.60 12.21 6.90
C MET A 438 15.72 12.34 5.87
N GLY A 439 15.75 13.42 5.10
CA GLY A 439 16.77 13.67 4.08
C GLY A 439 16.70 15.07 3.50
N ASP A 440 17.62 15.38 2.60
CA ASP A 440 17.74 16.71 2.01
C ASP A 440 16.52 17.06 1.15
N GLN A 441 16.00 16.08 0.35
CA GLN A 441 14.81 16.29 -0.46
C GLN A 441 13.56 16.52 0.40
N HIS A 442 13.46 15.82 1.53
CA HIS A 442 12.38 16.02 2.49
C HIS A 442 12.36 17.44 3.01
N LEU A 443 13.52 17.96 3.43
CA LEU A 443 13.66 19.32 3.98
C LEU A 443 13.54 20.42 2.93
N GLU A 444 13.90 20.16 1.66
CA GLU A 444 13.68 21.08 0.55
C GLU A 444 12.21 21.26 0.17
N ILE A 445 11.41 20.24 0.38
CA ILE A 445 9.97 20.25 0.09
C ILE A 445 9.22 20.94 1.24
N ALA A 446 9.65 20.72 2.46
CA ALA A 446 9.11 21.32 3.66
C ALA A 446 9.43 22.81 3.75
#